data_842dec81483ebb032b367597e3717ea3
#
_entry.id   842dec81483ebb032b367597e3717ea3
#
_cell.length_a   1.000
_cell.length_b   1.000
_cell.length_c   1.000
_cell.angle_alpha   90.00
_cell.angle_beta   90.00
_cell.angle_gamma   90.00
#
_symmetry.space_group_name_H-M   'P 1'
#
loop_
_entity.id
_entity.type
_entity.pdbx_description
1 polymer ?
#
loop_
_entity_poly.entity_id
_entity_poly.type
_entity_poly.pdbx_seq_one_letter_code
_entity_poly.pdbx_strand_id
1 'polypeptide(L)'
;MVGSVASISVYPVKSLAGRSVPAALVDPAGLRGDRAYAVVDADTGERVTVKTTPELRQVVATGDAEADTITLTEVLGRPVRLDAGGEGPQVDAAAVHLVSRQAIDRAEAGDVPDGCSADDPRANVLLDLPDGDERTWVGRTVRVGDVELYVTRTPKHCLGVYAEVRRPGEITVGDVVRL
;
A
#
# COMPACT_ATOMS: atom_id res chain seq x y z
N MET A 1 -8.70 -22.24 -5.73
CA MET A 1 -9.23 -21.00 -5.11
C MET A 1 -8.86 -21.04 -3.65
N VAL A 2 -8.17 -20.01 -3.18
CA VAL A 2 -7.74 -19.93 -1.76
C VAL A 2 -8.39 -18.74 -1.05
N GLY A 3 -9.05 -17.84 -1.78
CA GLY A 3 -9.72 -16.67 -1.23
C GLY A 3 -10.18 -15.69 -2.30
N SER A 4 -10.47 -14.47 -1.87
CA SER A 4 -10.90 -13.37 -2.73
C SER A 4 -10.31 -12.02 -2.29
N VAL A 5 -10.37 -11.03 -3.17
CA VAL A 5 -10.02 -9.64 -2.88
C VAL A 5 -11.17 -8.99 -2.07
N ALA A 6 -10.89 -8.61 -0.84
CA ALA A 6 -11.85 -7.95 0.05
C ALA A 6 -11.89 -6.43 -0.16
N SER A 7 -10.74 -5.79 -0.35
CA SER A 7 -10.63 -4.37 -0.72
C SER A 7 -9.31 -4.06 -1.40
N ILE A 8 -9.28 -2.94 -2.12
CA ILE A 8 -8.09 -2.42 -2.79
C ILE A 8 -7.88 -0.99 -2.30
N SER A 9 -6.65 -0.65 -1.92
CA SER A 9 -6.27 0.69 -1.46
C SER A 9 -5.09 1.23 -2.27
N VAL A 10 -5.21 2.47 -2.70
CA VAL A 10 -4.15 3.22 -3.36
C VAL A 10 -3.74 4.38 -2.46
N TYR A 11 -2.45 4.58 -2.31
CA TYR A 11 -1.82 5.64 -1.52
C TYR A 11 -1.07 6.59 -2.45
N PRO A 12 -1.73 7.57 -3.08
CA PRO A 12 -1.09 8.39 -4.13
C PRO A 12 0.17 9.11 -3.66
N VAL A 13 0.19 9.52 -2.38
CA VAL A 13 1.32 10.21 -1.77
C VAL A 13 1.88 9.38 -0.63
N LYS A 14 3.18 9.14 -0.65
CA LYS A 14 3.89 8.45 0.43
C LYS A 14 3.65 9.15 1.77
N SER A 15 3.42 8.37 2.82
CA SER A 15 3.14 8.82 4.19
C SER A 15 1.71 9.33 4.45
N LEU A 16 0.91 9.62 3.43
CA LEU A 16 -0.49 10.02 3.58
C LEU A 16 -1.43 8.82 3.69
N ALA A 17 -2.65 9.06 4.14
CA ALA A 17 -3.71 8.07 4.12
C ALA A 17 -4.07 7.68 2.67
N GLY A 18 -4.43 6.43 2.49
CA GLY A 18 -4.88 5.90 1.21
C GLY A 18 -6.39 6.07 1.00
N ARG A 19 -6.83 5.71 -0.19
CA ARG A 19 -8.24 5.63 -0.54
C ARG A 19 -8.59 4.26 -1.11
N SER A 20 -9.75 3.77 -0.78
CA SER A 20 -10.28 2.54 -1.36
C SER A 20 -10.77 2.78 -2.79
N VAL A 21 -10.53 1.81 -3.66
CA VAL A 21 -10.98 1.81 -5.05
C VAL A 21 -11.63 0.47 -5.39
N PRO A 22 -12.65 0.43 -6.29
CA PRO A 22 -13.31 -0.82 -6.67
C PRO A 22 -12.43 -1.71 -7.56
N ALA A 23 -11.52 -1.10 -8.33
CA ALA A 23 -10.57 -1.78 -9.20
C ALA A 23 -9.29 -0.97 -9.33
N ALA A 24 -8.19 -1.62 -9.70
CA ALA A 24 -6.92 -0.98 -9.96
C ALA A 24 -6.15 -1.68 -11.09
N LEU A 25 -5.55 -0.90 -11.96
CA LEU A 25 -4.55 -1.39 -12.90
C LEU A 25 -3.23 -1.61 -12.16
N VAL A 26 -2.61 -2.74 -12.43
CA VAL A 26 -1.33 -3.15 -11.84
C VAL A 26 -0.29 -3.23 -12.94
N ASP A 27 0.71 -2.36 -12.85
CA ASP A 27 1.86 -2.31 -13.74
C ASP A 27 3.06 -3.06 -13.09
N PRO A 28 4.19 -3.27 -13.79
CA PRO A 28 5.36 -3.90 -13.19
C PRO A 28 5.86 -3.22 -11.91
N ALA A 29 5.63 -1.92 -11.75
CA ALA A 29 6.01 -1.14 -10.58
C ALA A 29 4.99 -1.19 -9.42
N GLY A 30 3.82 -1.81 -9.60
CA GLY A 30 2.74 -1.90 -8.60
C GLY A 30 1.42 -1.32 -9.09
N LEU A 31 0.54 -0.96 -8.15
CA LEU A 31 -0.75 -0.35 -8.48
C LEU A 31 -0.54 1.04 -9.10
N ARG A 32 -1.22 1.28 -10.21
CA ARG A 32 -1.12 2.56 -10.92
C ARG A 32 -1.55 3.72 -10.03
N GLY A 33 -0.68 4.72 -9.90
CA GLY A 33 -0.90 5.89 -9.05
C GLY A 33 -0.58 5.67 -7.57
N ASP A 34 -0.13 4.46 -7.17
CA ASP A 34 0.28 4.20 -5.81
C ASP A 34 1.67 4.79 -5.54
N ARG A 35 1.79 5.57 -4.46
CA ARG A 35 3.05 6.22 -4.02
C ARG A 35 3.77 6.97 -5.14
N ALA A 36 2.98 7.61 -6.01
CA ALA A 36 3.51 8.41 -7.13
C ALA A 36 4.30 9.62 -6.64
N TYR A 37 3.97 10.13 -5.45
CA TYR A 37 4.57 11.33 -4.89
C TYR A 37 5.09 11.11 -3.47
N ALA A 38 6.06 11.97 -3.08
CA ALA A 38 6.47 12.16 -1.69
C ALA A 38 6.31 13.64 -1.31
N VAL A 39 6.01 13.92 -0.03
CA VAL A 39 5.94 15.30 0.48
C VAL A 39 7.35 15.82 0.75
N VAL A 40 7.64 17.01 0.27
CA VAL A 40 8.93 17.71 0.43
C VAL A 40 8.66 19.11 0.94
N ASP A 41 9.44 19.55 1.90
CA ASP A 41 9.45 20.95 2.34
C ASP A 41 9.90 21.84 1.17
N ALA A 42 9.13 22.89 0.88
CA ALA A 42 9.38 23.71 -0.30
C ALA A 42 10.65 24.55 -0.19
N ASP A 43 11.02 24.95 1.05
CA ASP A 43 12.17 25.81 1.30
C ASP A 43 13.48 25.02 1.40
N THR A 44 13.45 23.89 2.13
CA THR A 44 14.67 23.08 2.39
C THR A 44 14.90 21.96 1.40
N GLY A 45 13.84 21.49 0.72
CA GLY A 45 13.89 20.32 -0.13
C GLY A 45 13.94 18.99 0.64
N GLU A 46 13.86 18.99 1.97
CA GLU A 46 13.88 17.80 2.80
C GLU A 46 12.54 17.04 2.73
N ARG A 47 12.61 15.70 2.81
CA ARG A 47 11.41 14.86 2.86
C ARG A 47 10.68 15.03 4.18
N VAL A 48 9.36 15.26 4.07
CA VAL A 48 8.43 15.26 5.21
C VAL A 48 7.83 13.87 5.34
N THR A 49 7.97 13.26 6.51
CA THR A 49 7.52 11.88 6.74
C THR A 49 6.68 11.78 8.01
N VAL A 50 5.90 10.70 8.14
CA VAL A 50 5.10 10.43 9.36
C VAL A 50 5.95 10.32 10.63
N LYS A 51 7.25 10.04 10.51
CA LYS A 51 8.16 9.96 11.66
C LYS A 51 8.40 11.33 12.29
N THR A 52 8.46 12.36 11.45
CA THR A 52 8.68 13.75 11.87
C THR A 52 7.40 14.55 11.95
N THR A 53 6.35 14.11 11.26
CA THR A 53 5.08 14.85 11.10
C THR A 53 3.92 13.82 11.07
N PRO A 54 3.49 13.34 12.24
CA PRO A 54 2.44 12.29 12.36
C PRO A 54 1.10 12.68 11.75
N GLU A 55 0.80 13.98 11.67
CA GLU A 55 -0.44 14.56 11.10
C GLU A 55 -0.66 14.15 9.64
N LEU A 56 0.39 13.81 8.91
CA LEU A 56 0.29 13.31 7.53
C LEU A 56 -0.64 12.09 7.39
N ARG A 57 -0.74 11.25 8.42
CA ARG A 57 -1.62 10.07 8.41
C ARG A 57 -3.10 10.40 8.34
N GLN A 58 -3.49 11.62 8.70
CA GLN A 58 -4.88 12.08 8.70
C GLN A 58 -5.29 12.68 7.35
N VAL A 59 -4.32 13.00 6.50
CA VAL A 59 -4.57 13.58 5.18
C VAL A 59 -4.78 12.46 4.16
N VAL A 60 -5.97 12.42 3.57
CA VAL A 60 -6.30 11.50 2.48
C VAL A 60 -5.91 12.16 1.16
N ALA A 61 -4.96 11.54 0.44
CA ALA A 61 -4.55 12.04 -0.86
C ALA A 61 -5.62 11.76 -1.93
N THR A 62 -5.92 12.75 -2.76
CA THR A 62 -6.85 12.63 -3.89
C THR A 62 -6.19 12.01 -5.12
N GLY A 63 -4.88 12.20 -5.26
CA GLY A 63 -4.08 11.86 -6.43
C GLY A 63 -3.95 13.02 -7.42
N ASP A 64 -4.60 14.15 -7.15
CA ASP A 64 -4.37 15.42 -7.82
C ASP A 64 -3.25 16.17 -7.07
N ALA A 65 -2.09 16.31 -7.69
CA ALA A 65 -0.90 16.84 -7.05
C ALA A 65 -1.06 18.30 -6.62
N GLU A 66 -1.83 19.10 -7.35
CA GLU A 66 -2.07 20.52 -7.01
C GLU A 66 -3.01 20.63 -5.80
N ALA A 67 -4.14 19.92 -5.83
CA ALA A 67 -5.10 19.90 -4.73
C ALA A 67 -4.48 19.34 -3.45
N ASP A 68 -3.73 18.26 -3.56
CA ASP A 68 -3.05 17.63 -2.42
C ASP A 68 -1.96 18.54 -1.84
N THR A 69 -1.23 19.30 -2.68
CA THR A 69 -0.23 20.29 -2.23
C THR A 69 -0.88 21.43 -1.43
N ILE A 70 -2.01 21.95 -1.90
CA ILE A 70 -2.77 23.01 -1.19
C ILE A 70 -3.21 22.49 0.18
N THR A 71 -3.87 21.33 0.22
CA THR A 71 -4.33 20.72 1.46
C THR A 71 -3.20 20.48 2.46
N LEU A 72 -2.07 19.96 1.98
CA LEU A 72 -0.91 19.71 2.82
C LEU A 72 -0.28 20.99 3.37
N THR A 73 -0.18 22.04 2.55
CA THR A 73 0.32 23.35 2.99
C THR A 73 -0.54 23.93 4.09
N GLU A 74 -1.87 23.83 3.98
CA GLU A 74 -2.82 24.27 5.01
C GLU A 74 -2.69 23.46 6.29
N VAL A 75 -2.69 22.12 6.20
CA VAL A 75 -2.61 21.22 7.36
C VAL A 75 -1.29 21.37 8.11
N LEU A 76 -0.18 21.54 7.38
CA LEU A 76 1.15 21.63 7.97
C LEU A 76 1.54 23.06 8.39
N GLY A 77 0.77 24.06 7.97
CA GLY A 77 1.02 25.48 8.26
C GLY A 77 2.35 26.01 7.69
N ARG A 78 2.88 25.34 6.66
CA ARG A 78 4.13 25.71 5.98
C ARG A 78 4.12 25.26 4.52
N PRO A 79 4.85 25.94 3.64
CA PRO A 79 4.91 25.56 2.23
C PRO A 79 5.52 24.16 2.04
N VAL A 80 4.81 23.31 1.29
CA VAL A 80 5.31 22.01 0.85
C VAL A 80 5.06 21.85 -0.64
N ARG A 81 5.72 20.88 -1.25
CA ARG A 81 5.48 20.44 -2.62
C ARG A 81 5.44 18.94 -2.70
N LEU A 82 4.77 18.41 -3.70
CA LEU A 82 4.81 17.00 -4.03
C LEU A 82 5.93 16.74 -5.04
N ASP A 83 6.78 15.79 -4.72
CA ASP A 83 7.90 15.36 -5.56
C ASP A 83 7.59 13.98 -6.14
N ALA A 84 7.52 13.89 -7.47
CA ALA A 84 7.30 12.64 -8.17
C ALA A 84 8.54 11.72 -8.12
N GLY A 85 9.68 12.25 -7.66
CA GLY A 85 10.94 11.52 -7.69
C GLY A 85 11.48 11.34 -9.11
N GLY A 86 12.45 10.43 -9.24
CA GLY A 86 13.01 10.04 -10.52
C GLY A 86 12.17 8.96 -11.23
N GLU A 87 12.81 7.93 -11.72
CA GLU A 87 12.12 6.82 -12.41
C GLU A 87 11.42 5.88 -11.39
N GLY A 88 10.09 5.90 -11.35
CA GLY A 88 9.23 4.96 -10.63
C GLY A 88 8.62 5.48 -9.30
N PRO A 89 7.70 4.69 -8.72
CA PRO A 89 6.97 5.07 -7.51
C PRO A 89 7.89 5.13 -6.27
N GLN A 90 7.49 5.96 -5.29
CA GLN A 90 8.21 6.17 -4.02
C GLN A 90 7.96 5.00 -3.03
N VAL A 91 8.04 3.76 -3.50
CA VAL A 91 7.82 2.57 -2.68
C VAL A 91 9.02 2.27 -1.78
N ASP A 92 8.76 1.84 -0.56
CA ASP A 92 9.82 1.54 0.40
C ASP A 92 10.31 0.09 0.32
N ALA A 93 9.46 -0.84 -0.10
CA ALA A 93 9.73 -2.25 0.14
C ALA A 93 9.35 -3.21 -1.00
N ALA A 94 8.26 -2.97 -1.71
CA ALA A 94 7.79 -3.84 -2.79
C ALA A 94 6.73 -3.15 -3.65
N ALA A 95 6.51 -3.70 -4.86
CA ALA A 95 5.52 -3.20 -5.80
C ALA A 95 4.08 -3.36 -5.28
N VAL A 96 3.78 -4.47 -4.58
CA VAL A 96 2.45 -4.76 -4.03
C VAL A 96 2.58 -5.31 -2.62
N HIS A 97 1.73 -4.82 -1.72
CA HIS A 97 1.58 -5.32 -0.36
C HIS A 97 0.21 -5.98 -0.21
N LEU A 98 0.20 -7.26 0.17
CA LEU A 98 -0.99 -8.07 0.40
C LEU A 98 -1.12 -8.36 1.88
N VAL A 99 -2.33 -8.21 2.44
CA VAL A 99 -2.65 -8.57 3.83
C VAL A 99 -3.99 -9.31 3.83
N SER A 100 -4.14 -10.35 4.62
CA SER A 100 -5.44 -10.99 4.82
C SER A 100 -6.20 -10.42 6.02
N ARG A 101 -7.53 -10.50 5.99
CA ARG A 101 -8.37 -10.22 7.17
C ARG A 101 -7.94 -11.09 8.35
N GLN A 102 -7.64 -12.35 8.08
CA GLN A 102 -7.18 -13.31 9.07
C GLN A 102 -5.84 -12.92 9.72
N ALA A 103 -4.96 -12.21 8.96
CA ALA A 103 -3.74 -11.65 9.55
C ALA A 103 -4.05 -10.48 10.50
N ILE A 104 -5.04 -9.66 10.16
CA ILE A 104 -5.52 -8.57 11.04
C ILE A 104 -6.13 -9.16 12.30
N ASP A 105 -7.04 -10.15 12.18
CA ASP A 105 -7.68 -10.82 13.31
C ASP A 105 -6.63 -11.45 14.26
N ARG A 106 -5.60 -12.10 13.71
CA ARG A 106 -4.49 -12.64 14.50
C ARG A 106 -3.72 -11.54 15.23
N ALA A 107 -3.48 -10.43 14.56
CA ALA A 107 -2.77 -9.29 15.14
C ALA A 107 -3.57 -8.65 16.29
N GLU A 108 -4.88 -8.50 16.15
CA GLU A 108 -5.78 -8.05 17.21
C GLU A 108 -5.78 -9.01 18.40
N ALA A 109 -5.60 -10.31 18.15
CA ALA A 109 -5.44 -11.33 19.19
C ALA A 109 -4.04 -11.38 19.83
N GLY A 110 -3.10 -10.51 19.39
CA GLY A 110 -1.77 -10.37 19.97
C GLY A 110 -0.62 -10.99 19.17
N ASP A 111 -0.88 -11.63 18.02
CA ASP A 111 0.17 -12.12 17.09
C ASP A 111 0.60 -10.99 16.15
N VAL A 112 1.29 -10.00 16.70
CA VAL A 112 1.75 -8.79 16.00
C VAL A 112 3.26 -8.78 15.92
N PRO A 113 3.86 -8.58 14.73
CA PRO A 113 5.30 -8.33 14.62
C PRO A 113 5.72 -7.06 15.37
N ASP A 114 6.90 -7.07 15.99
CA ASP A 114 7.43 -5.91 16.71
C ASP A 114 7.42 -4.64 15.86
N GLY A 115 6.79 -3.58 16.38
CA GLY A 115 6.69 -2.28 15.72
C GLY A 115 5.64 -2.21 14.61
N CYS A 116 4.79 -3.23 14.46
CA CYS A 116 3.62 -3.20 13.57
C CYS A 116 2.40 -2.60 14.30
N SER A 117 1.54 -1.91 13.55
CA SER A 117 0.18 -1.57 13.97
C SER A 117 -0.81 -2.45 13.22
N ALA A 118 -1.70 -3.12 13.95
CA ALA A 118 -2.79 -3.89 13.37
C ALA A 118 -3.85 -3.00 12.71
N ASP A 119 -3.98 -1.76 13.18
CA ASP A 119 -5.06 -0.84 12.80
C ASP A 119 -4.97 -0.36 11.34
N ASP A 120 -3.76 -0.21 10.80
CA ASP A 120 -3.56 0.20 9.41
C ASP A 120 -2.24 -0.35 8.84
N PRO A 121 -2.25 -1.56 8.27
CA PRO A 121 -1.05 -2.14 7.66
C PRO A 121 -0.64 -1.43 6.36
N ARG A 122 -1.43 -0.47 5.86
CA ARG A 122 -1.22 0.27 4.60
C ARG A 122 -1.00 -0.67 3.40
N ALA A 123 -1.74 -1.78 3.39
CA ALA A 123 -1.69 -2.75 2.31
C ALA A 123 -2.41 -2.24 1.06
N ASN A 124 -1.92 -2.63 -0.11
CA ASN A 124 -2.58 -2.34 -1.38
C ASN A 124 -3.81 -3.23 -1.59
N VAL A 125 -3.72 -4.49 -1.19
CA VAL A 125 -4.81 -5.45 -1.36
C VAL A 125 -5.09 -6.15 -0.04
N LEU A 126 -6.31 -6.00 0.45
CA LEU A 126 -6.84 -6.79 1.55
C LEU A 126 -7.50 -8.04 0.97
N LEU A 127 -7.12 -9.20 1.49
CA LEU A 127 -7.62 -10.50 1.07
C LEU A 127 -8.57 -11.08 2.12
N ASP A 128 -9.54 -11.83 1.66
CA ASP A 128 -10.33 -12.74 2.50
C ASP A 128 -9.88 -14.18 2.22
N LEU A 129 -9.27 -14.81 3.23
CA LEU A 129 -8.66 -16.15 3.16
C LEU A 129 -9.21 -17.03 4.29
N PRO A 130 -10.44 -17.55 4.21
CA PRO A 130 -11.12 -18.20 5.33
C PRO A 130 -10.29 -19.29 6.05
N ASP A 131 -9.50 -20.06 5.28
CA ASP A 131 -8.68 -21.16 5.80
C ASP A 131 -7.18 -20.94 5.45
N GLY A 132 -6.79 -19.68 5.16
CA GLY A 132 -5.47 -19.38 4.61
C GLY A 132 -4.60 -18.51 5.52
N ASP A 133 -3.29 -18.59 5.23
CA ASP A 133 -2.28 -17.70 5.76
C ASP A 133 -1.35 -17.30 4.61
N GLU A 134 -1.42 -16.04 4.20
CA GLU A 134 -0.63 -15.52 3.08
C GLU A 134 0.88 -15.62 3.31
N ARG A 135 1.34 -15.72 4.56
CA ARG A 135 2.76 -15.92 4.89
C ARG A 135 3.32 -17.21 4.30
N THR A 136 2.47 -18.21 4.08
CA THR A 136 2.86 -19.51 3.47
C THR A 136 3.12 -19.41 1.97
N TRP A 137 2.84 -18.26 1.36
CA TRP A 137 3.01 -18.03 -0.06
C TRP A 137 4.39 -17.50 -0.45
N VAL A 138 5.25 -17.20 0.53
CA VAL A 138 6.62 -16.74 0.24
C VAL A 138 7.35 -17.76 -0.66
N GLY A 139 7.91 -17.26 -1.76
CA GLY A 139 8.55 -18.06 -2.81
C GLY A 139 7.57 -18.64 -3.85
N ARG A 140 6.29 -18.29 -3.80
CA ARG A 140 5.25 -18.78 -4.73
C ARG A 140 4.67 -17.66 -5.58
N THR A 141 4.12 -18.04 -6.72
CA THR A 141 3.32 -17.16 -7.57
C THR A 141 1.85 -17.31 -7.19
N VAL A 142 1.18 -16.17 -7.01
CA VAL A 142 -0.25 -16.07 -6.69
C VAL A 142 -0.92 -15.31 -7.83
N ARG A 143 -2.06 -15.81 -8.28
CA ARG A 143 -2.90 -15.13 -9.26
C ARG A 143 -4.08 -14.44 -8.57
N VAL A 144 -4.23 -13.14 -8.82
CA VAL A 144 -5.32 -12.31 -8.32
C VAL A 144 -5.99 -11.64 -9.53
N GLY A 145 -7.20 -12.06 -9.87
CA GLY A 145 -7.82 -11.65 -11.13
C GLY A 145 -6.94 -12.04 -12.33
N ASP A 146 -6.56 -11.05 -13.12
CA ASP A 146 -5.66 -11.22 -14.27
C ASP A 146 -4.18 -11.03 -13.95
N VAL A 147 -3.85 -10.55 -12.74
CA VAL A 147 -2.50 -10.26 -12.29
C VAL A 147 -1.82 -11.49 -11.72
N GLU A 148 -0.54 -11.71 -12.06
CA GLU A 148 0.33 -12.68 -11.38
C GLU A 148 1.36 -11.95 -10.52
N LEU A 149 1.40 -12.32 -9.25
CA LEU A 149 2.25 -11.76 -8.22
C LEU A 149 3.19 -12.83 -7.68
N TYR A 150 4.49 -12.56 -7.65
CA TYR A 150 5.46 -13.42 -6.97
C TYR A 150 5.68 -12.90 -5.56
N VAL A 151 5.33 -13.69 -4.57
CA VAL A 151 5.47 -13.34 -3.15
C VAL A 151 6.92 -13.50 -2.73
N THR A 152 7.57 -12.39 -2.38
CA THR A 152 9.02 -12.35 -2.12
C THR A 152 9.38 -12.60 -0.67
N ARG A 153 8.63 -11.99 0.27
CA ARG A 153 8.91 -12.07 1.70
C ARG A 153 7.76 -11.57 2.56
N THR A 154 7.82 -11.86 3.85
CA THR A 154 7.04 -11.17 4.89
C THR A 154 7.72 -9.84 5.24
N PRO A 155 6.95 -8.78 5.57
CA PRO A 155 7.48 -7.55 6.16
C PRO A 155 8.12 -7.83 7.54
N LYS A 156 9.18 -7.09 7.87
CA LYS A 156 9.82 -7.20 9.20
C LYS A 156 8.96 -6.57 10.30
N HIS A 157 8.28 -5.48 9.99
CA HIS A 157 7.54 -4.65 10.94
C HIS A 157 6.13 -4.32 10.45
N CYS A 158 5.49 -5.25 9.75
CA CYS A 158 4.12 -5.10 9.25
C CYS A 158 3.48 -6.47 9.03
N LEU A 159 2.15 -6.48 8.86
CA LEU A 159 1.39 -7.70 8.53
C LEU A 159 1.54 -8.08 7.05
N GLY A 160 1.18 -9.30 6.73
CA GLY A 160 1.02 -9.78 5.37
C GLY A 160 2.31 -10.13 4.65
N VAL A 161 2.31 -9.93 3.34
CA VAL A 161 3.43 -10.28 2.45
C VAL A 161 3.66 -9.23 1.37
N TYR A 162 4.91 -9.12 0.92
CA TYR A 162 5.33 -8.30 -0.20
C TYR A 162 5.45 -9.13 -1.47
N ALA A 163 5.05 -8.55 -2.59
CA ALA A 163 5.07 -9.21 -3.88
C ALA A 163 5.60 -8.31 -4.99
N GLU A 164 6.20 -8.95 -5.99
CA GLU A 164 6.58 -8.38 -7.28
C GLU A 164 5.56 -8.76 -8.34
N VAL A 165 5.33 -7.89 -9.32
CA VAL A 165 4.43 -8.14 -10.43
C VAL A 165 5.15 -8.97 -11.50
N ARG A 166 4.64 -10.18 -11.78
CA ARG A 166 5.14 -11.03 -12.87
C ARG A 166 4.33 -10.87 -14.14
N ARG A 167 3.02 -10.68 -14.00
CA ARG A 167 2.13 -10.34 -15.11
C ARG A 167 1.25 -9.17 -14.71
N PRO A 168 1.35 -8.03 -15.41
CA PRO A 168 0.45 -6.89 -15.26
C PRO A 168 -0.98 -7.25 -15.66
N GLY A 169 -1.94 -6.46 -15.16
CA GLY A 169 -3.35 -6.63 -15.46
C GLY A 169 -4.23 -5.72 -14.62
N GLU A 170 -5.48 -6.09 -14.46
CA GLU A 170 -6.42 -5.41 -13.57
C GLU A 170 -6.80 -6.32 -12.42
N ILE A 171 -6.96 -5.75 -11.23
CA ILE A 171 -7.57 -6.40 -10.07
C ILE A 171 -8.83 -5.64 -9.67
N THR A 172 -9.86 -6.40 -9.29
CA THR A 172 -11.16 -5.87 -8.89
C THR A 172 -11.55 -6.47 -7.53
N VAL A 173 -12.28 -5.71 -6.72
CA VAL A 173 -12.85 -6.23 -5.47
C VAL A 173 -13.76 -7.42 -5.80
N GLY A 174 -13.57 -8.53 -5.10
CA GLY A 174 -14.25 -9.79 -5.34
C GLY A 174 -13.49 -10.77 -6.25
N ASP A 175 -12.39 -10.35 -6.87
CA ASP A 175 -11.57 -11.25 -7.67
C ASP A 175 -11.08 -12.45 -6.88
N VAL A 176 -11.05 -13.59 -7.57
CA VAL A 176 -10.61 -14.85 -6.98
C VAL A 176 -9.09 -14.90 -6.88
N VAL A 177 -8.61 -15.35 -5.72
CA VAL A 177 -7.19 -15.64 -5.47
C VAL A 177 -6.91 -17.13 -5.69
N ARG A 178 -5.85 -17.42 -6.45
CA ARG A 178 -5.38 -18.80 -6.76
C ARG A 178 -3.87 -18.90 -6.54
N LEU A 179 -3.44 -20.05 -6.01
CA LEU A 179 -2.05 -20.47 -5.94
C LEU A 179 -1.73 -21.40 -7.11
#